data_9bf3c1e9a3fd0a563c34a4bd4e43326a
#
_entry.id   9bf3c1e9a3fd0a563c34a4bd4e43326a
#
_cell.length_a   1.000
_cell.length_b   1.000
_cell.length_c   1.000
_cell.angle_alpha   90.00
_cell.angle_beta   90.00
_cell.angle_gamma   90.00
#
_symmetry.space_group_name_H-M   'P 1'
#
loop_
_entity.id
_entity.type
_entity.pdbx_description
1 polymer ?
#
loop_
_entity_poly.entity_id
_entity_poly.type
_entity_poly.pdbx_seq_one_letter_code
_entity_poly.pdbx_strand_id
1 'polypeptide(L)'
;MSRWRGFDNIFGDIWTNLDGIIVDADANNHPNNMNYVYTCQDPSKYADNLNGGGYRKVGEEYHGNGYIKTFDLGNAAHIIPNANGGSSTTYKCDYHYAGDANTTLRTVLVGSAASDGSFAGLGYFNSHLGVSLSNSYISFRSVSSSSVLLSDEAAA
;
A
#
# COMPACT_ATOMS: atom_id res chain seq x y z
N MET A 1 -7.41 17.45 -11.72
CA MET A 1 -6.79 16.20 -12.22
C MET A 1 -5.29 16.30 -12.02
N SER A 2 -4.73 15.43 -11.18
CA SER A 2 -3.28 15.41 -10.93
C SER A 2 -2.55 14.68 -12.06
N ARG A 3 -1.43 15.24 -12.54
CA ARG A 3 -0.62 14.63 -13.60
C ARG A 3 0.87 14.73 -13.27
N TRP A 4 1.58 13.62 -13.35
CA TRP A 4 3.01 13.57 -13.12
C TRP A 4 3.69 12.57 -14.07
N ARG A 5 4.68 13.02 -14.82
CA ARG A 5 5.44 12.20 -15.78
C ARG A 5 4.58 11.35 -16.72
N GLY A 6 3.44 11.89 -17.19
CA GLY A 6 2.52 11.18 -18.08
C GLY A 6 1.47 10.29 -17.39
N PHE A 7 1.52 10.17 -16.07
CA PHE A 7 0.47 9.49 -15.30
C PHE A 7 -0.59 10.50 -14.90
N ASP A 8 -1.83 10.22 -15.21
CA ASP A 8 -2.98 11.00 -14.77
C ASP A 8 -3.56 10.39 -13.47
N ASN A 9 -4.15 11.24 -12.62
CA ASN A 9 -4.86 10.83 -11.40
C ASN A 9 -4.01 10.00 -10.43
N ILE A 10 -2.82 10.49 -10.09
CA ILE A 10 -1.89 9.80 -9.20
C ILE A 10 -2.43 9.77 -7.77
N PHE A 11 -3.16 10.81 -7.36
CA PHE A 11 -3.78 10.92 -6.05
C PHE A 11 -5.02 11.83 -6.08
N GLY A 12 -5.92 11.62 -5.10
CA GLY A 12 -7.08 12.49 -4.87
C GLY A 12 -8.24 12.28 -5.84
N ASP A 13 -8.31 11.14 -6.53
CA ASP A 13 -9.39 10.84 -7.49
C ASP A 13 -10.03 9.49 -7.17
N ILE A 14 -9.28 8.42 -7.28
CA ILE A 14 -9.72 7.06 -7.00
C ILE A 14 -8.58 6.28 -6.33
N TRP A 15 -8.90 5.45 -5.35
CA TRP A 15 -7.95 4.58 -4.69
C TRP A 15 -7.32 3.58 -5.66
N THR A 16 -6.01 3.42 -5.57
CA THR A 16 -5.28 2.39 -6.32
C THR A 16 -4.92 1.25 -5.40
N ASN A 17 -5.39 0.04 -5.72
CA ASN A 17 -4.99 -1.18 -5.02
C ASN A 17 -3.58 -1.59 -5.44
N LEU A 18 -2.77 -1.98 -4.45
CA LEU A 18 -1.44 -2.53 -4.66
C LEU A 18 -1.48 -4.05 -4.54
N ASP A 19 -1.41 -4.74 -5.67
CA ASP A 19 -1.34 -6.20 -5.68
C ASP A 19 0.00 -6.70 -5.13
N GLY A 20 -0.03 -7.92 -4.59
CA GLY A 20 1.16 -8.54 -4.02
C GLY A 20 1.53 -8.02 -2.63
N ILE A 21 0.68 -7.23 -2.00
CA ILE A 21 0.83 -6.78 -0.62
C ILE A 21 -0.39 -7.19 0.20
N ILE A 22 -0.17 -7.87 1.31
CA ILE A 22 -1.20 -8.22 2.29
C ILE A 22 -0.75 -7.73 3.66
N VAL A 23 -1.67 -7.10 4.37
CA VAL A 23 -1.51 -6.72 5.77
C VAL A 23 -2.33 -7.68 6.62
N ASP A 24 -1.67 -8.34 7.56
CA ASP A 24 -2.30 -9.15 8.58
C ASP A 24 -2.49 -8.30 9.84
N ALA A 25 -3.74 -8.06 10.18
CA ALA A 25 -4.15 -7.21 11.29
C ALA A 25 -4.81 -8.02 12.42
N ASP A 26 -4.40 -9.25 12.63
CA ASP A 26 -4.86 -10.07 13.75
C ASP A 26 -4.31 -9.55 15.08
N ALA A 27 -5.05 -8.63 15.69
CA ALA A 27 -4.66 -7.99 16.96
C ALA A 27 -4.45 -8.98 18.13
N ASN A 28 -4.98 -10.21 18.05
CA ASN A 28 -4.77 -11.23 19.08
C ASN A 28 -3.39 -11.88 18.98
N ASN A 29 -2.78 -11.85 17.82
CA ASN A 29 -1.51 -12.51 17.53
C ASN A 29 -0.34 -11.53 17.39
N HIS A 30 -0.62 -10.21 17.34
CA HIS A 30 0.42 -9.21 17.09
C HIS A 30 0.66 -8.33 18.33
N PRO A 31 1.88 -8.33 18.87
CA PRO A 31 2.23 -7.49 20.00
C PRO A 31 2.33 -6.00 19.61
N ASN A 32 2.26 -5.14 20.62
CA ASN A 32 2.57 -3.72 20.50
C ASN A 32 1.66 -2.90 19.57
N ASN A 33 0.45 -3.35 19.29
CA ASN A 33 -0.49 -2.65 18.41
C ASN A 33 0.07 -2.45 16.98
N MET A 34 0.69 -3.49 16.43
CA MET A 34 1.26 -3.49 15.09
C MET A 34 0.54 -4.51 14.20
N ASN A 35 0.40 -4.21 12.93
CA ASN A 35 -0.01 -5.15 11.90
C ASN A 35 1.22 -5.70 11.18
N TYR A 36 1.16 -6.91 10.65
CA TYR A 36 2.26 -7.49 9.89
C TYR A 36 2.07 -7.28 8.40
N VAL A 37 3.09 -6.74 7.74
CA VAL A 37 3.08 -6.47 6.30
C VAL A 37 3.80 -7.59 5.57
N TYR A 38 3.11 -8.19 4.60
CA TYR A 38 3.62 -9.26 3.76
C TYR A 38 3.66 -8.83 2.30
N THR A 39 4.68 -9.23 1.57
CA THR A 39 4.78 -8.99 0.12
C THR A 39 5.08 -10.27 -0.64
N CYS A 40 4.54 -10.36 -1.85
CA CYS A 40 4.85 -11.38 -2.85
C CYS A 40 5.40 -10.68 -4.09
N GLN A 41 6.55 -11.14 -4.58
CA GLN A 41 7.20 -10.56 -5.77
C GLN A 41 6.90 -11.34 -7.05
N ASP A 42 6.22 -12.45 -6.94
CA ASP A 42 5.87 -13.31 -8.08
C ASP A 42 4.36 -13.15 -8.38
N PRO A 43 3.99 -12.45 -9.46
CA PRO A 43 2.58 -12.22 -9.79
C PRO A 43 1.76 -13.50 -9.97
N SER A 44 2.39 -14.61 -10.35
CA SER A 44 1.72 -15.90 -10.50
C SER A 44 1.27 -16.52 -9.17
N LYS A 45 1.73 -15.95 -8.05
CA LYS A 45 1.42 -16.40 -6.68
C LYS A 45 0.58 -15.41 -5.89
N TYR A 46 0.08 -14.37 -6.54
CA TYR A 46 -0.82 -13.43 -5.87
C TYR A 46 -2.10 -14.14 -5.45
N ALA A 47 -2.51 -13.92 -4.21
CA ALA A 47 -3.67 -14.57 -3.61
C ALA A 47 -4.27 -13.69 -2.50
N ASP A 48 -5.51 -13.95 -2.15
CA ASP A 48 -6.25 -13.28 -1.06
C ASP A 48 -5.92 -13.87 0.33
N ASN A 49 -4.84 -14.63 0.42
CA ASN A 49 -4.44 -15.30 1.66
C ASN A 49 -2.92 -15.51 1.71
N LEU A 50 -2.42 -15.85 2.88
CA LEU A 50 -0.99 -16.08 3.13
C LEU A 50 -0.56 -17.54 2.95
N ASN A 51 -1.49 -18.46 2.60
CA ASN A 51 -1.24 -19.90 2.60
C ASN A 51 -0.49 -20.39 1.34
N GLY A 52 -0.47 -19.60 0.29
CA GLY A 52 0.07 -20.00 -1.02
C GLY A 52 1.60 -19.99 -1.15
N GLY A 53 2.36 -19.67 -0.08
CA GLY A 53 3.81 -19.74 -0.04
C GLY A 53 4.55 -18.67 -0.87
N GLY A 54 3.85 -17.69 -1.43
CA GLY A 54 4.47 -16.58 -2.17
C GLY A 54 4.76 -15.36 -1.31
N TYR A 55 4.02 -15.19 -0.24
CA TYR A 55 4.11 -14.02 0.65
C TYR A 55 5.16 -14.22 1.73
N ARG A 56 5.95 -13.16 1.97
CA ARG A 56 6.92 -13.11 3.07
C ARG A 56 6.70 -11.85 3.90
N LYS A 57 6.84 -11.95 5.22
CA LYS A 57 6.79 -10.78 6.11
C LYS A 57 7.98 -9.86 5.81
N VAL A 58 7.68 -8.59 5.56
CA VAL A 58 8.69 -7.56 5.26
C VAL A 58 8.81 -6.50 6.34
N GLY A 59 7.80 -6.33 7.19
CA GLY A 59 7.83 -5.36 8.26
C GLY A 59 6.53 -5.33 9.05
N GLU A 60 6.38 -4.26 9.81
CA GLU A 60 5.23 -4.01 10.69
C GLU A 60 4.74 -2.59 10.50
N GLU A 61 3.43 -2.40 10.36
CA GLU A 61 2.80 -1.09 10.36
C GLU A 61 2.06 -0.82 11.67
N TYR A 62 1.93 0.43 12.03
CA TYR A 62 1.16 0.83 13.20
C TYR A 62 -0.34 0.55 12.98
N HIS A 63 -0.97 -0.17 13.91
CA HIS A 63 -2.42 -0.40 13.91
C HIS A 63 -3.13 0.83 14.44
N GLY A 64 -3.75 1.62 13.58
CA GLY A 64 -4.51 2.81 13.97
C GLY A 64 -4.54 3.88 12.88
N ASN A 65 -5.42 4.85 13.07
CA ASN A 65 -5.63 5.94 12.13
C ASN A 65 -4.92 7.19 12.61
N GLY A 66 -4.38 7.99 11.70
CA GLY A 66 -3.76 9.27 12.02
C GLY A 66 -2.67 9.68 11.03
N TYR A 67 -2.21 10.92 11.20
CA TYR A 67 -1.08 11.40 10.41
C TYR A 67 0.21 10.68 10.80
N ILE A 68 0.98 10.28 9.81
CA ILE A 68 2.20 9.50 9.98
C ILE A 68 3.26 10.36 10.67
N LYS A 69 3.84 9.84 11.73
CA LYS A 69 4.96 10.43 12.42
C LYS A 69 6.30 9.91 11.89
N THR A 70 6.41 8.60 11.77
CA THR A 70 7.62 7.93 11.32
C THR A 70 7.32 6.80 10.36
N PHE A 71 8.29 6.56 9.47
CA PHE A 71 8.36 5.35 8.66
C PHE A 71 9.49 4.47 9.15
N ASP A 72 9.32 3.16 8.96
CA ASP A 72 10.40 2.19 9.05
C ASP A 72 10.72 1.63 7.67
N LEU A 73 11.94 1.14 7.52
CA LEU A 73 12.34 0.38 6.35
C LEU A 73 12.17 -1.09 6.64
N GLY A 74 11.17 -1.68 6.04
CA GLY A 74 10.99 -3.12 6.08
C GLY A 74 12.14 -3.88 5.38
N ASN A 75 12.16 -5.18 5.54
CA ASN A 75 13.07 -6.06 4.82
C ASN A 75 12.88 -5.87 3.30
N ALA A 76 13.93 -5.54 2.58
CA ALA A 76 13.91 -5.16 1.17
C ALA A 76 13.44 -3.71 0.89
N ALA A 77 13.71 -2.80 1.84
CA ALA A 77 13.52 -1.35 1.71
C ALA A 77 12.07 -0.89 1.46
N HIS A 78 11.10 -1.63 1.92
CA HIS A 78 9.70 -1.18 1.93
C HIS A 78 9.53 -0.06 2.95
N ILE A 79 8.95 1.06 2.51
CA ILE A 79 8.64 2.19 3.39
C ILE A 79 7.28 1.91 4.04
N ILE A 80 7.27 1.70 5.36
CA ILE A 80 6.10 1.28 6.12
C ILE A 80 5.83 2.28 7.25
N PRO A 81 4.58 2.81 7.38
CA PRO A 81 4.22 3.68 8.50
C PRO A 81 4.27 2.90 9.83
N ASN A 82 5.20 3.24 10.71
CA ASN A 82 5.37 2.52 11.96
C ASN A 82 4.90 3.29 13.21
N ALA A 83 4.60 4.57 13.08
CA ALA A 83 3.98 5.36 14.14
C ALA A 83 3.13 6.50 13.59
N ASN A 84 1.98 6.74 14.23
CA ASN A 84 1.13 7.89 14.04
C ASN A 84 1.39 8.95 15.13
N GLY A 85 0.86 10.16 14.96
CA GLY A 85 1.03 11.28 15.90
C GLY A 85 1.59 12.54 15.26
N GLY A 86 1.57 12.59 13.93
CA GLY A 86 1.76 13.81 13.15
C GLY A 86 0.49 14.65 13.02
N SER A 87 0.51 15.61 12.14
CA SER A 87 -0.63 16.42 11.70
C SER A 87 -0.48 16.75 10.21
N SER A 88 -1.46 17.43 9.63
CA SER A 88 -1.39 17.90 8.24
C SER A 88 -0.25 18.89 7.96
N THR A 89 0.45 19.36 8.99
CA THR A 89 1.54 20.35 8.88
C THR A 89 2.81 19.93 9.59
N THR A 90 2.83 18.77 10.25
CA THR A 90 3.98 18.30 11.01
C THR A 90 4.36 16.86 10.62
N TYR A 91 5.64 16.56 10.72
CA TYR A 91 6.25 15.29 10.34
C TYR A 91 6.05 14.97 8.85
N LYS A 92 5.38 13.85 8.53
CA LYS A 92 5.21 13.40 7.13
C LYS A 92 4.04 14.03 6.41
N CYS A 93 3.09 14.64 7.16
CA CYS A 93 1.88 15.29 6.65
C CYS A 93 0.92 14.38 5.85
N ASP A 94 1.27 13.11 5.67
CA ASP A 94 0.43 12.10 5.03
C ASP A 94 -0.38 11.33 6.07
N TYR A 95 -1.59 10.93 5.68
CA TYR A 95 -2.49 10.20 6.58
C TYR A 95 -2.33 8.68 6.39
N HIS A 96 -2.46 7.95 7.49
CA HIS A 96 -2.47 6.49 7.54
C HIS A 96 -3.80 6.02 8.11
N TYR A 97 -4.45 5.10 7.41
CA TYR A 97 -5.72 4.53 7.81
C TYR A 97 -5.60 3.01 7.92
N ALA A 98 -5.31 2.51 9.12
CA ALA A 98 -5.08 1.10 9.42
C ALA A 98 -5.80 0.64 10.70
N GLY A 99 -6.77 1.41 11.17
CA GLY A 99 -7.56 1.10 12.35
C GLY A 99 -8.54 -0.04 12.13
N ASP A 100 -9.46 -0.20 13.07
CA ASP A 100 -10.38 -1.33 13.16
C ASP A 100 -11.11 -1.64 11.86
N ALA A 101 -10.74 -2.74 11.23
CA ALA A 101 -11.53 -3.40 10.21
C ALA A 101 -12.03 -4.74 10.73
N ASN A 102 -13.17 -5.17 10.22
CA ASN A 102 -13.78 -6.46 10.58
C ASN A 102 -13.08 -7.66 9.91
N THR A 103 -11.88 -7.47 9.39
CA THR A 103 -11.13 -8.50 8.65
C THR A 103 -9.69 -8.54 9.11
N THR A 104 -9.14 -9.74 9.24
CA THR A 104 -7.74 -9.96 9.61
C THR A 104 -6.80 -9.69 8.45
N LEU A 105 -7.11 -10.17 7.24
CA LEU A 105 -6.29 -9.93 6.05
C LEU A 105 -6.83 -8.75 5.24
N ARG A 106 -5.94 -7.80 4.96
CA ARG A 106 -6.26 -6.52 4.34
C ARG A 106 -5.38 -6.24 3.13
N THR A 107 -5.94 -5.52 2.17
CA THR A 107 -5.20 -4.98 1.03
C THR A 107 -4.63 -3.59 1.35
N VAL A 108 -3.72 -3.14 0.52
CA VAL A 108 -3.14 -1.79 0.61
C VAL A 108 -3.65 -0.93 -0.53
N LEU A 109 -4.21 0.21 -0.18
CA LEU A 109 -4.65 1.23 -1.11
C LEU A 109 -3.81 2.49 -0.96
N VAL A 110 -3.48 3.11 -2.08
CA VAL A 110 -2.74 4.38 -2.14
C VAL A 110 -3.43 5.40 -3.02
N GLY A 111 -3.08 6.66 -2.86
CA GLY A 111 -3.49 7.74 -3.75
C GLY A 111 -4.78 8.46 -3.35
N SER A 112 -5.57 7.92 -2.42
CA SER A 112 -6.82 8.50 -1.92
C SER A 112 -7.95 8.65 -2.96
N ALA A 113 -9.18 8.82 -2.46
CA ALA A 113 -10.35 9.19 -3.26
C ALA A 113 -10.61 10.71 -3.21
N ALA A 114 -11.39 11.20 -4.15
CA ALA A 114 -11.78 12.61 -4.22
C ALA A 114 -12.54 13.12 -2.97
N SER A 115 -13.17 12.20 -2.24
CA SER A 115 -13.89 12.48 -0.98
C SER A 115 -12.99 12.69 0.23
N ASP A 116 -11.71 12.32 0.17
CA ASP A 116 -10.81 12.34 1.32
C ASP A 116 -10.29 13.75 1.68
N GLY A 117 -10.52 14.72 0.81
CA GLY A 117 -10.23 16.13 1.07
C GLY A 117 -8.75 16.38 1.43
N SER A 118 -8.51 16.94 2.62
CA SER A 118 -7.15 17.26 3.08
C SER A 118 -6.30 16.04 3.46
N PHE A 119 -6.86 14.86 3.54
CA PHE A 119 -6.09 13.61 3.73
C PHE A 119 -5.49 13.10 2.42
N ALA A 120 -6.05 13.55 1.27
CA ALA A 120 -5.55 13.17 -0.04
C ALA A 120 -4.10 13.62 -0.22
N GLY A 121 -3.22 12.69 -0.55
CA GLY A 121 -1.80 12.95 -0.76
C GLY A 121 -1.10 11.76 -1.39
N LEU A 122 0.10 12.00 -1.91
CA LEU A 122 0.88 10.97 -2.57
C LEU A 122 1.27 9.82 -1.63
N GLY A 123 1.48 10.13 -0.36
CA GLY A 123 1.85 9.17 0.68
C GLY A 123 0.67 8.69 1.53
N TYR A 124 -0.58 9.03 1.17
CA TYR A 124 -1.74 8.50 1.89
C TYR A 124 -1.84 6.99 1.68
N PHE A 125 -1.80 6.28 2.79
CA PHE A 125 -1.73 4.84 2.85
C PHE A 125 -2.95 4.30 3.60
N ASN A 126 -3.68 3.38 2.99
CA ASN A 126 -4.85 2.76 3.59
C ASN A 126 -4.72 1.24 3.55
N SER A 127 -4.67 0.63 4.72
CA SER A 127 -4.66 -0.83 4.93
C SER A 127 -5.83 -1.27 5.82
N HIS A 128 -6.98 -0.59 5.68
CA HIS A 128 -8.18 -0.85 6.47
C HIS A 128 -9.12 -1.89 5.83
N LEU A 129 -9.05 -2.07 4.52
CA LEU A 129 -10.03 -2.84 3.76
C LEU A 129 -9.57 -4.28 3.53
N GLY A 130 -10.52 -5.23 3.63
CA GLY A 130 -10.24 -6.65 3.40
C GLY A 130 -9.79 -6.96 1.97
N VAL A 131 -8.95 -7.97 1.81
CA VAL A 131 -8.36 -8.37 0.52
C VAL A 131 -9.38 -8.71 -0.57
N SER A 132 -10.58 -9.13 -0.22
CA SER A 132 -11.65 -9.48 -1.15
C SER A 132 -12.60 -8.32 -1.48
N LEU A 133 -12.30 -7.11 -1.00
CA LEU A 133 -13.19 -5.97 -1.21
C LEU A 133 -13.18 -5.51 -2.67
N SER A 134 -14.36 -5.37 -3.25
CA SER A 134 -14.58 -4.71 -4.54
C SER A 134 -15.49 -3.50 -4.35
N ASN A 135 -15.07 -2.34 -4.83
CA ASN A 135 -15.84 -1.10 -4.68
C ASN A 135 -15.60 -0.16 -5.88
N SER A 136 -16.57 0.70 -6.16
CA SER A 136 -16.52 1.63 -7.30
C SER A 136 -15.45 2.74 -7.16
N TYR A 137 -14.94 2.98 -5.97
CA TYR A 137 -13.86 3.95 -5.71
C TYR A 137 -12.48 3.31 -5.60
N ILE A 138 -12.35 2.03 -5.95
CA ILE A 138 -11.08 1.32 -5.99
C ILE A 138 -10.76 0.94 -7.42
N SER A 139 -9.56 1.26 -7.87
CA SER A 139 -9.00 0.86 -9.15
C SER A 139 -7.72 0.06 -8.98
N PHE A 140 -7.24 -0.50 -10.05
CA PHE A 140 -5.88 -1.04 -10.14
C PHE A 140 -5.19 -0.44 -11.36
N ARG A 141 -3.87 -0.40 -11.32
CA ARG A 141 -3.03 -0.04 -12.48
C ARG A 141 -2.11 -1.19 -12.77
N SER A 142 -2.18 -1.73 -13.97
CA SER A 142 -1.18 -2.68 -14.44
C SER A 142 0.02 -1.92 -14.99
N VAL A 143 1.21 -2.31 -14.56
CA VAL A 143 2.45 -1.93 -15.24
C VAL A 143 2.80 -3.07 -16.17
N SER A 144 2.60 -2.89 -17.48
CA SER A 144 3.20 -3.80 -18.44
C SER A 144 4.67 -3.43 -18.60
N SER A 145 5.57 -4.26 -18.13
CA SER A 145 6.95 -4.21 -18.61
C SER A 145 6.95 -4.75 -20.05
N SER A 146 6.84 -3.87 -21.03
CA SER A 146 7.40 -4.20 -22.32
C SER A 146 8.91 -4.32 -22.10
N SER A 147 9.44 -5.53 -22.10
CA SER A 147 10.87 -5.72 -22.30
C SER A 147 11.20 -5.03 -23.62
N VAL A 148 11.79 -3.86 -23.55
CA VAL A 148 12.53 -3.32 -24.67
C VAL A 148 13.67 -4.29 -24.86
N LEU A 149 13.49 -5.24 -25.77
CA LEU A 149 14.61 -5.96 -26.35
C LEU A 149 15.44 -4.88 -27.03
N LEU A 150 16.45 -4.38 -26.34
CA LEU A 150 17.57 -3.75 -27.01
C LEU A 150 18.16 -4.86 -27.85
N SER A 151 17.75 -4.93 -29.12
CA SER A 151 18.47 -5.71 -30.11
C SER A 151 19.88 -5.14 -30.13
N ASP A 152 20.85 -5.95 -29.72
CA ASP A 152 22.26 -5.74 -30.02
C ASP A 152 22.44 -5.76 -31.56
N GLU A 153 22.12 -4.65 -32.22
CA GLU A 153 22.58 -4.38 -33.53
C GLU A 153 23.73 -3.40 -33.47
N ALA A 154 24.89 -3.88 -33.05
CA ALA A 154 26.15 -3.19 -33.28
C ALA A 154 27.28 -4.20 -33.24
N ALA A 155 27.35 -5.06 -34.27
CA ALA A 155 28.55 -5.79 -34.62
C ALA A 155 28.50 -6.13 -36.11
N ALA A 156 28.86 -5.16 -36.94
CA ALA A 156 29.36 -5.38 -38.31
C ALA A 156 30.32 -4.24 -38.67
#